data_88a9f862e8077ec790322e4cbd3e0a6f
#
_entry.id   88a9f862e8077ec790322e4cbd3e0a6f
#
_cell.length_a   1.000
_cell.length_b   1.000
_cell.length_c   1.000
_cell.angle_alpha   90.00
_cell.angle_beta   90.00
_cell.angle_gamma   90.00
#
_symmetry.space_group_name_H-M   'P 1'
#
loop_
_entity.id
_entity.type
_entity.pdbx_description
1 polymer ?
#
loop_
_entity_poly.entity_id
_entity_poly.type
_entity_poly.pdbx_seq_one_letter_code
_entity_poly.pdbx_strand_id
1 'polypeptide(L)'
;DVNIIATSDMTKAIQFADIYLMALPTKAMREVATQINDKLTSKKTFIHVAKGIENGTFKRVSEMIEDSISPEYNAGIGVLSGPSHAEEVVVKQPTTVAASSKDKSVSKLTQDLFMNDYLRVYTNDD
;
A
#
# COMPACT_ATOMS: atom_id res chain seq x y z
N ASP A 1 -4.75 12.43 17.23
CA ASP A 1 -5.83 12.36 17.00
C ASP A 1 -6.25 12.99 15.75
N VAL A 2 -6.92 13.74 15.34
CA VAL A 2 -7.74 13.47 14.42
C VAL A 2 -7.85 14.18 13.16
N ASN A 3 -6.88 14.00 12.31
CA ASN A 3 -6.95 14.42 10.92
C ASN A 3 -7.35 13.25 10.02
N ILE A 4 -8.30 12.45 10.48
CA ILE A 4 -8.80 11.33 9.71
C ILE A 4 -10.22 11.64 9.26
N ILE A 5 -10.45 11.53 7.95
CA ILE A 5 -11.76 11.71 7.35
C ILE A 5 -12.16 10.39 6.71
N ALA A 6 -13.33 9.88 7.06
CA ALA A 6 -13.86 8.67 6.45
C ALA A 6 -14.87 9.05 5.36
N THR A 7 -14.82 8.36 4.23
CA THR A 7 -15.77 8.59 3.14
C THR A 7 -15.99 7.29 2.38
N SER A 8 -17.18 7.13 1.84
CA SER A 8 -17.48 6.07 0.88
C SER A 8 -17.34 6.54 -0.56
N ASP A 9 -17.00 7.80 -0.77
CA ASP A 9 -16.82 8.36 -2.12
C ASP A 9 -15.36 8.19 -2.55
N MET A 10 -15.13 7.24 -3.46
CA MET A 10 -13.79 6.93 -3.95
C MET A 10 -13.14 8.13 -4.64
N THR A 11 -13.91 8.94 -5.36
CA THR A 11 -13.36 10.12 -6.05
C THR A 11 -12.78 11.11 -5.05
N LYS A 12 -13.46 11.35 -3.94
CA LYS A 12 -12.94 12.22 -2.89
C LYS A 12 -11.66 11.68 -2.27
N ALA A 13 -11.64 10.37 -2.01
CA ALA A 13 -10.45 9.73 -1.43
C ALA A 13 -9.25 9.85 -2.37
N ILE A 14 -9.46 9.63 -3.66
CA ILE A 14 -8.40 9.70 -4.67
C ILE A 14 -7.84 11.12 -4.78
N GLN A 15 -8.71 12.13 -4.76
CA GLN A 15 -8.29 13.52 -4.88
C GLN A 15 -7.60 14.04 -3.61
N PHE A 16 -7.80 13.37 -2.49
CA PHE A 16 -7.30 13.82 -1.19
C PHE A 16 -5.78 13.68 -1.05
N ALA A 17 -5.17 12.68 -1.67
CA ALA A 17 -3.78 12.34 -1.38
C ALA A 17 -3.00 11.95 -2.64
N ASP A 18 -1.68 11.88 -2.49
CA ASP A 18 -0.76 11.40 -3.53
C ASP A 18 -0.24 10.00 -3.24
N ILE A 19 -0.50 9.50 -2.04
CA ILE A 19 -0.07 8.18 -1.60
C ILE A 19 -1.29 7.42 -1.11
N TYR A 20 -1.49 6.22 -1.65
CA TYR A 20 -2.64 5.39 -1.29
C TYR A 20 -2.16 4.14 -0.57
N LEU A 21 -2.71 3.90 0.63
CA LEU A 21 -2.49 2.66 1.35
C LEU A 21 -3.61 1.69 1.00
N MET A 22 -3.24 0.60 0.32
CA MET A 22 -4.18 -0.42 -0.16
C MET A 22 -4.30 -1.52 0.90
N ALA A 23 -5.14 -1.28 1.91
CA ALA A 23 -5.37 -2.22 3.00
C ALA A 23 -6.62 -3.04 2.72
N LEU A 24 -6.53 -3.93 1.74
CA LEU A 24 -7.66 -4.70 1.22
C LEU A 24 -7.32 -6.19 1.18
N PRO A 25 -8.34 -7.07 1.26
CA PRO A 25 -8.10 -8.48 1.00
C PRO A 25 -7.54 -8.70 -0.41
N THR A 26 -6.69 -9.70 -0.56
CA THR A 26 -6.04 -9.97 -1.84
C THR A 26 -7.05 -10.14 -2.98
N LYS A 27 -8.16 -10.83 -2.72
CA LYS A 27 -9.16 -11.08 -3.76
C LYS A 27 -9.91 -9.83 -4.22
N ALA A 28 -9.90 -8.75 -3.43
CA ALA A 28 -10.53 -7.49 -3.81
C ALA A 28 -9.57 -6.52 -4.47
N MET A 29 -8.28 -6.80 -4.43
CA MET A 29 -7.24 -5.83 -4.80
C MET A 29 -7.33 -5.42 -6.26
N ARG A 30 -7.47 -6.37 -7.17
CA ARG A 30 -7.50 -6.07 -8.60
C ARG A 30 -8.72 -5.24 -8.99
N GLU A 31 -9.88 -5.59 -8.45
CA GLU A 31 -11.10 -4.86 -8.74
C GLU A 31 -11.02 -3.41 -8.25
N VAL A 32 -10.57 -3.21 -7.02
CA VAL A 32 -10.47 -1.87 -6.44
C VAL A 32 -9.40 -1.06 -7.16
N ALA A 33 -8.25 -1.65 -7.48
CA ALA A 33 -7.20 -0.95 -8.21
C ALA A 33 -7.69 -0.51 -9.60
N THR A 34 -8.47 -1.35 -10.28
CA THR A 34 -9.06 -0.99 -11.57
C THR A 34 -10.02 0.20 -11.45
N GLN A 35 -10.85 0.19 -10.41
CA GLN A 35 -11.76 1.32 -10.15
C GLN A 35 -10.99 2.61 -9.86
N ILE A 36 -9.90 2.51 -9.11
CA ILE A 36 -9.04 3.66 -8.83
C ILE A 36 -8.45 4.19 -10.13
N ASN A 37 -7.93 3.30 -10.97
CA ASN A 37 -7.30 3.69 -12.23
C ASN A 37 -8.25 4.49 -13.12
N ASP A 38 -9.53 4.11 -13.14
CA ASP A 38 -10.53 4.81 -13.94
C ASP A 38 -10.75 6.27 -13.52
N LYS A 39 -10.35 6.62 -12.31
CA LYS A 39 -10.55 7.95 -11.73
C LYS A 39 -9.27 8.76 -11.60
N LEU A 40 -8.12 8.18 -11.93
CA LEU A 40 -6.83 8.87 -11.77
C LEU A 40 -6.63 9.92 -12.87
N THR A 41 -6.01 11.04 -12.49
CA THR A 41 -5.65 12.12 -13.42
C THR A 41 -4.17 12.47 -13.33
N SER A 42 -3.43 11.90 -12.38
CA SER A 42 -2.01 12.15 -12.18
C SER A 42 -1.34 10.94 -11.55
N LYS A 43 -0.02 10.94 -11.52
CA LYS A 43 0.75 9.84 -10.93
C LYS A 43 0.57 9.80 -9.41
N LYS A 44 0.38 8.59 -8.90
CA LYS A 44 0.22 8.33 -7.46
C LYS A 44 1.10 7.17 -7.04
N THR A 45 1.45 7.13 -5.77
CA THR A 45 2.21 6.03 -5.18
C THR A 45 1.26 5.11 -4.44
N PHE A 46 1.45 3.80 -4.63
CA PHE A 46 0.61 2.78 -4.03
C PHE A 46 1.42 1.96 -3.04
N ILE A 47 0.93 1.81 -1.82
CA ILE A 47 1.56 0.97 -0.81
C ILE A 47 0.51 -0.04 -0.37
N HIS A 48 0.87 -1.31 -0.31
CA HIS A 48 -0.07 -2.32 0.17
C HIS A 48 0.48 -3.10 1.35
N VAL A 49 -0.43 -3.65 2.12
CA VAL A 49 -0.11 -4.47 3.30
C VAL A 49 -0.69 -5.88 3.17
N ALA A 50 -1.32 -6.19 2.04
CA ALA A 50 -1.94 -7.50 1.81
C ALA A 50 -0.88 -8.57 1.59
N LYS A 51 -1.21 -9.79 1.93
CA LYS A 51 -0.33 -10.96 1.80
C LYS A 51 -0.96 -11.98 0.85
N GLY A 52 -0.10 -12.81 0.25
CA GLY A 52 -0.57 -13.90 -0.60
C GLY A 52 -0.45 -13.61 -2.08
N ILE A 53 -1.02 -14.51 -2.85
CA ILE A 53 -0.99 -14.46 -4.31
C ILE A 53 -2.40 -14.61 -4.87
N GLU A 54 -2.59 -14.13 -6.09
CA GLU A 54 -3.88 -14.23 -6.76
C GLU A 54 -4.13 -15.65 -7.26
N ASN A 55 -5.32 -16.17 -7.01
CA ASN A 55 -5.73 -17.46 -7.56
C ASN A 55 -5.82 -17.36 -9.08
N GLY A 56 -5.32 -18.36 -9.77
CA GLY A 56 -5.39 -18.43 -11.23
C GLY A 56 -4.13 -17.88 -11.90
N THR A 57 -3.71 -16.68 -11.57
CA THR A 57 -2.53 -16.07 -12.18
C THR A 57 -1.24 -16.29 -11.39
N PHE A 58 -1.36 -16.60 -10.10
CA PHE A 58 -0.25 -16.75 -9.16
C PHE A 58 0.56 -15.45 -9.00
N LYS A 59 -0.02 -14.31 -9.34
CA LYS A 59 0.66 -13.02 -9.21
C LYS A 59 0.62 -12.52 -7.77
N ARG A 60 1.71 -11.86 -7.36
CA ARG A 60 1.76 -11.16 -6.08
C ARG A 60 0.86 -9.92 -6.12
N VAL A 61 0.52 -9.41 -4.94
CA VAL A 61 -0.38 -8.24 -4.85
C VAL A 61 0.22 -7.02 -5.57
N SER A 62 1.52 -6.79 -5.46
CA SER A 62 2.16 -5.68 -6.17
C SER A 62 2.03 -5.83 -7.69
N GLU A 63 2.10 -7.05 -8.20
CA GLU A 63 1.91 -7.31 -9.63
C GLU A 63 0.46 -7.10 -10.07
N MET A 64 -0.50 -7.43 -9.21
CA MET A 64 -1.91 -7.16 -9.47
C MET A 64 -2.18 -5.66 -9.59
N ILE A 65 -1.60 -4.87 -8.70
CA ILE A 65 -1.72 -3.40 -8.76
C ILE A 65 -1.05 -2.88 -10.03
N GLU A 66 0.13 -3.36 -10.34
CA GLU A 66 0.86 -2.95 -11.54
C GLU A 66 0.06 -3.25 -12.82
N ASP A 67 -0.61 -4.40 -12.87
CA ASP A 67 -1.46 -4.76 -14.00
C ASP A 67 -2.67 -3.83 -14.13
N SER A 68 -3.18 -3.34 -13.02
CA SER A 68 -4.45 -2.61 -12.96
C SER A 68 -4.30 -1.11 -13.12
N ILE A 69 -3.12 -0.56 -12.82
CA ILE A 69 -2.85 0.87 -12.88
C ILE A 69 -2.03 1.19 -14.13
N SER A 70 -2.51 2.13 -14.93
CA SER A 70 -1.79 2.55 -16.13
C SER A 70 -0.41 3.10 -15.77
N PRO A 71 0.64 2.80 -16.55
CA PRO A 71 1.99 3.31 -16.25
C PRO A 71 2.06 4.82 -16.09
N GLU A 72 1.24 5.55 -16.80
CA GLU A 72 1.19 7.02 -16.72
C GLU A 72 0.71 7.53 -15.37
N TYR A 73 0.02 6.69 -14.57
CA TYR A 73 -0.50 7.04 -13.25
C TYR A 73 0.22 6.32 -12.12
N ASN A 74 1.22 5.53 -12.42
CA ASN A 74 1.93 4.72 -11.42
C ASN A 74 3.29 5.35 -11.12
N ALA A 75 3.39 6.03 -9.99
CA ALA A 75 4.65 6.61 -9.52
C ALA A 75 5.49 5.59 -8.74
N GLY A 76 4.92 4.46 -8.40
CA GLY A 76 5.63 3.39 -7.70
C GLY A 76 4.71 2.58 -6.80
N ILE A 77 5.13 1.35 -6.51
CA ILE A 77 4.38 0.43 -5.67
C ILE A 77 5.31 -0.05 -4.56
N GLY A 78 4.89 0.13 -3.31
CA GLY A 78 5.60 -0.33 -2.14
C GLY A 78 4.82 -1.41 -1.41
N VAL A 79 5.53 -2.25 -0.68
CA VAL A 79 4.97 -3.33 0.12
C VAL A 79 5.44 -3.15 1.56
N LEU A 80 4.51 -3.18 2.49
CA LEU A 80 4.81 -3.22 3.91
C LEU A 80 4.42 -4.60 4.41
N SER A 81 5.38 -5.40 4.84
CA SER A 81 5.15 -6.79 5.22
C SER A 81 5.92 -7.16 6.48
N GLY A 82 5.42 -8.18 7.19
CA GLY A 82 6.08 -8.69 8.37
C GLY A 82 5.10 -9.40 9.28
N PRO A 83 5.60 -10.03 10.34
CA PRO A 83 4.78 -10.77 11.30
C PRO A 83 4.12 -9.85 12.30
N SER A 84 3.37 -8.85 11.82
CA SER A 84 2.68 -7.90 12.68
C SER A 84 1.19 -8.22 12.72
N HIS A 85 0.61 -8.07 13.91
CA HIS A 85 -0.84 -8.19 14.11
C HIS A 85 -1.38 -6.84 14.57
N ALA A 86 -2.57 -6.50 14.09
CA ALA A 86 -3.17 -5.20 14.40
C ALA A 86 -3.30 -4.97 15.91
N GLU A 87 -3.65 -6.02 16.66
CA GLU A 87 -3.79 -5.92 18.11
C GLU A 87 -2.49 -5.51 18.79
N GLU A 88 -1.37 -6.04 18.31
CA GLU A 88 -0.06 -5.72 18.89
C GLU A 88 0.36 -4.30 18.58
N VAL A 89 0.08 -3.85 17.35
CA VAL A 89 0.44 -2.50 16.93
C VAL A 89 -0.39 -1.47 17.68
N VAL A 90 -1.68 -1.74 17.86
CA VAL A 90 -2.58 -0.82 18.57
C VAL A 90 -2.17 -0.62 20.02
N VAL A 91 -1.69 -1.68 20.70
CA VAL A 91 -1.24 -1.57 22.10
C VAL A 91 0.23 -1.16 22.20
N LYS A 92 0.84 -0.74 21.10
CA LYS A 92 2.20 -0.20 21.05
C LYS A 92 3.29 -1.19 21.45
N GLN A 93 3.06 -2.47 21.18
CA GLN A 93 4.13 -3.46 21.33
C GLN A 93 5.20 -3.25 20.27
N PRO A 94 6.48 -3.36 20.60
CA PRO A 94 7.53 -3.26 19.60
C PRO A 94 7.32 -4.27 18.48
N THR A 95 7.28 -3.80 17.25
CA THR A 95 7.00 -4.62 16.08
C THR A 95 7.99 -4.29 14.97
N THR A 96 8.42 -5.29 14.23
CA THR A 96 9.34 -5.12 13.11
C THR A 96 8.68 -5.56 11.81
N VAL A 97 8.75 -4.70 10.80
CA VAL A 97 8.22 -4.99 9.46
C VAL A 97 9.25 -4.56 8.42
N ALA A 98 9.03 -4.96 7.19
CA ALA A 98 9.90 -4.61 6.06
C ALA A 98 9.13 -3.83 5.02
N ALA A 99 9.79 -2.81 4.46
CA ALA A 99 9.29 -2.05 3.33
C ALA A 99 10.09 -2.44 2.09
N SER A 100 9.40 -2.83 1.04
CA SER A 100 10.02 -3.29 -0.21
C SER A 100 9.42 -2.59 -1.40
N SER A 101 10.22 -2.39 -2.45
CA SER A 101 9.75 -1.88 -3.74
C SER A 101 10.82 -2.12 -4.78
N LYS A 102 10.42 -2.21 -6.05
CA LYS A 102 11.38 -2.20 -7.17
C LYS A 102 12.11 -0.86 -7.25
N ASP A 103 11.53 0.19 -6.71
CA ASP A 103 12.08 1.54 -6.67
C ASP A 103 12.52 1.85 -5.24
N LYS A 104 13.81 2.07 -5.04
CA LYS A 104 14.36 2.35 -3.71
C LYS A 104 13.78 3.61 -3.07
N SER A 105 13.40 4.60 -3.86
CA SER A 105 12.78 5.80 -3.31
C SER A 105 11.41 5.50 -2.70
N VAL A 106 10.69 4.54 -3.26
CA VAL A 106 9.39 4.11 -2.74
C VAL A 106 9.55 3.30 -1.47
N SER A 107 10.53 2.39 -1.39
CA SER A 107 10.76 1.66 -0.15
C SER A 107 11.20 2.59 0.97
N LYS A 108 12.01 3.59 0.68
CA LYS A 108 12.42 4.60 1.66
C LYS A 108 11.23 5.44 2.11
N LEU A 109 10.38 5.86 1.18
CA LEU A 109 9.15 6.59 1.50
C LEU A 109 8.25 5.76 2.40
N THR A 110 8.07 4.48 2.10
CA THR A 110 7.26 3.57 2.90
C THR A 110 7.83 3.46 4.32
N GLN A 111 9.15 3.30 4.43
CA GLN A 111 9.81 3.26 5.74
C GLN A 111 9.54 4.54 6.53
N ASP A 112 9.74 5.70 5.91
CA ASP A 112 9.60 6.98 6.60
C ASP A 112 8.16 7.24 7.04
N LEU A 113 7.18 6.80 6.26
CA LEU A 113 5.77 7.00 6.59
C LEU A 113 5.31 6.17 7.78
N PHE A 114 5.81 4.95 7.93
CA PHE A 114 5.29 4.01 8.91
C PHE A 114 6.17 3.80 10.12
N MET A 115 7.45 4.20 10.07
CA MET A 115 8.34 4.02 11.21
C MET A 115 7.96 4.96 12.35
N ASN A 116 7.92 4.41 13.57
CA ASN A 116 7.75 5.21 14.79
C ASN A 116 8.45 4.48 15.94
N ASP A 117 8.24 4.93 17.18
CA ASP A 117 8.92 4.37 18.35
C ASP A 117 8.55 2.90 18.59
N TYR A 118 7.42 2.44 18.10
CA TYR A 118 6.89 1.10 18.33
C TYR A 118 6.95 0.21 17.11
N LEU A 119 6.99 0.80 15.90
CA LEU A 119 7.02 0.07 14.65
C LEU A 119 8.35 0.36 13.95
N ARG A 120 9.22 -0.64 13.93
CA ARG A 120 10.51 -0.52 13.25
C ARG A 120 10.37 -1.05 11.84
N VAL A 121 10.74 -0.23 10.87
CA VAL A 121 10.60 -0.58 9.46
C VAL A 121 11.97 -0.64 8.82
N TYR A 122 12.31 -1.79 8.26
CA TYR A 122 13.52 -1.97 7.49
C TYR A 122 13.19 -1.95 6.00
N THR A 123 14.14 -1.52 5.18
CA THR A 123 13.99 -1.59 3.72
C THR A 123 14.75 -2.80 3.19
N ASN A 124 14.25 -3.40 2.13
CA ASN A 124 14.98 -4.40 1.36
C ASN A 124 14.66 -4.24 -0.12
N ASP A 125 15.41 -4.91 -0.97
CA ASP A 125 15.35 -4.73 -2.42
C ASP A 125 14.38 -5.70 -3.10
N ASP A 126 13.65 -6.46 -2.33
CA ASP A 126 12.81 -7.50 -2.89
C ASP A 126 11.33 -7.10 -3.04
#